data_568778bbbd3609cfc33d273f1e0db915
#
_entry.id   568778bbbd3609cfc33d273f1e0db915
#
_cell.length_a   1.000
_cell.length_b   1.000
_cell.length_c   1.000
_cell.angle_alpha   90.00
_cell.angle_beta   90.00
_cell.angle_gamma   90.00
#
_symmetry.space_group_name_H-M   'P 1'
#
loop_
_entity.id
_entity.type
_entity.pdbx_description
1 polymer ?
#
loop_
_entity_poly.entity_id
_entity_poly.type
_entity_poly.pdbx_seq_one_letter_code
_entity_poly.pdbx_strand_id
1 'polypeptide(L)'
;MFAATIVEQSEMYPDVKFIAPDVSAGDICEKGVGEGYTYNPDDYEVTDYYNADNVYCCTYQEEISGYMAGYAAVKLGYKHLGFLGGMSVPAVTRFGYGYVQGVDEAAKELGITSDVELEYVCGGQFYGDADITAYMDTWYGS
;
A
#
# COMPACT_ATOMS: atom_id res chain seq x y z
N MET A 1 -12.37 -4.60 -2.64
CA MET A 1 -13.80 -4.96 -2.42
C MET A 1 -14.70 -4.40 -3.52
N PHE A 2 -14.58 -3.13 -3.92
CA PHE A 2 -15.47 -2.51 -4.93
C PHE A 2 -15.01 -2.72 -6.38
N ALA A 3 -13.77 -3.08 -6.65
CA ALA A 3 -13.25 -3.24 -8.01
C ALA A 3 -14.05 -4.24 -8.85
N ALA A 4 -14.43 -5.40 -8.29
CA ALA A 4 -15.27 -6.37 -8.99
C ALA A 4 -16.63 -5.78 -9.41
N THR A 5 -17.25 -5.01 -8.51
CA THR A 5 -18.52 -4.32 -8.81
C THR A 5 -18.35 -3.29 -9.91
N ILE A 6 -17.24 -2.54 -9.92
CA ILE A 6 -16.94 -1.57 -10.98
C ILE A 6 -16.79 -2.26 -12.34
N VAL A 7 -16.03 -3.38 -12.40
CA VAL A 7 -15.87 -4.15 -13.64
C VAL A 7 -17.22 -4.60 -14.20
N GLU A 8 -18.07 -5.16 -13.36
CA GLU A 8 -19.37 -5.66 -13.80
C GLU A 8 -20.39 -4.56 -14.14
N GLN A 9 -20.50 -3.54 -13.28
CA GLN A 9 -21.59 -2.57 -13.35
C GLN A 9 -21.31 -1.46 -14.36
N SER A 10 -20.06 -1.15 -14.64
CA SER A 10 -19.72 -0.10 -15.61
C SER A 10 -20.18 -0.43 -17.04
N GLU A 11 -20.12 -1.69 -17.39
CA GLU A 11 -20.61 -2.18 -18.70
C GLU A 11 -22.14 -2.25 -18.73
N MET A 12 -22.76 -2.68 -17.63
CA MET A 12 -24.22 -2.83 -17.57
C MET A 12 -24.97 -1.49 -17.56
N TYR A 13 -24.33 -0.44 -17.06
CA TYR A 13 -24.92 0.88 -16.88
C TYR A 13 -24.06 1.99 -17.49
N PRO A 14 -23.94 2.05 -18.83
CA PRO A 14 -23.01 2.98 -19.50
C PRO A 14 -23.37 4.46 -19.28
N ASP A 15 -24.63 4.78 -19.00
CA ASP A 15 -25.08 6.14 -18.73
C ASP A 15 -24.86 6.59 -17.28
N VAL A 16 -24.49 5.68 -16.39
CA VAL A 16 -24.20 5.99 -14.98
C VAL A 16 -22.72 6.34 -14.84
N LYS A 17 -22.42 7.44 -14.12
CA LYS A 17 -21.05 7.81 -13.79
C LYS A 17 -20.66 7.23 -12.43
N PHE A 18 -19.56 6.49 -12.41
CA PHE A 18 -19.01 5.87 -11.21
C PHE A 18 -17.77 6.64 -10.77
N ILE A 19 -17.68 6.93 -9.47
CA ILE A 19 -16.47 7.46 -8.83
C ILE A 19 -16.03 6.41 -7.81
N ALA A 20 -14.85 5.87 -8.00
CA ALA A 20 -14.30 4.80 -7.19
C ALA A 20 -13.03 5.28 -6.43
N PRO A 21 -13.20 5.92 -5.26
CA PRO A 21 -12.07 6.27 -4.41
C PRO A 21 -11.40 5.00 -3.86
N ASP A 22 -10.08 5.03 -3.77
CA ASP A 22 -9.27 3.92 -3.26
C ASP A 22 -9.38 2.63 -4.09
N VAL A 23 -9.57 2.80 -5.39
CA VAL A 23 -9.52 1.72 -6.38
C VAL A 23 -8.45 2.06 -7.41
N SER A 24 -7.43 1.24 -7.50
CA SER A 24 -6.34 1.38 -8.46
C SER A 24 -6.63 0.66 -9.78
N ALA A 25 -5.85 1.00 -10.80
CA ALA A 25 -5.83 0.22 -12.04
C ALA A 25 -5.49 -1.25 -11.80
N GLY A 26 -4.54 -1.51 -10.88
CA GLY A 26 -4.17 -2.88 -10.48
C GLY A 26 -5.33 -3.66 -9.85
N ASP A 27 -6.15 -3.01 -9.01
CA ASP A 27 -7.34 -3.66 -8.42
C ASP A 27 -8.37 -4.04 -9.49
N ILE A 28 -8.54 -3.20 -10.50
CA ILE A 28 -9.42 -3.48 -11.66
C ILE A 28 -8.89 -4.67 -12.44
N CYS A 29 -7.61 -4.65 -12.81
CA CYS A 29 -6.98 -5.73 -13.57
C CYS A 29 -7.02 -7.05 -12.80
N GLU A 30 -6.71 -7.04 -11.49
CA GLU A 30 -6.79 -8.24 -10.65
C GLU A 30 -8.18 -8.86 -10.69
N LYS A 31 -9.23 -8.06 -10.63
CA LYS A 31 -10.60 -8.55 -10.64
C LYS A 31 -11.09 -8.95 -12.04
N GLY A 32 -10.62 -8.27 -13.08
CA GLY A 32 -10.94 -8.60 -14.48
C GLY A 32 -10.23 -9.87 -14.96
N VAL A 33 -8.97 -10.06 -14.59
CA VAL A 33 -8.16 -11.26 -14.96
C VAL A 33 -8.54 -12.46 -14.10
N GLY A 34 -8.75 -12.25 -12.80
CA GLY A 34 -9.03 -13.34 -11.86
C GLY A 34 -7.80 -14.21 -11.58
N GLU A 35 -7.98 -15.53 -11.61
CA GLU A 35 -6.88 -16.47 -11.38
C GLU A 35 -5.81 -16.32 -12.47
N GLY A 36 -4.56 -16.10 -12.06
CA GLY A 36 -3.43 -15.91 -12.97
C GLY A 36 -2.96 -14.47 -13.11
N TYR A 37 -3.54 -13.53 -12.35
CA TYR A 37 -3.03 -12.17 -12.28
C TYR A 37 -1.59 -12.13 -11.76
N THR A 38 -0.68 -11.50 -12.52
CA THR A 38 0.77 -11.57 -12.25
C THR A 38 1.30 -10.47 -11.34
N TYR A 39 0.48 -9.49 -10.99
CA TYR A 39 0.89 -8.26 -10.27
C TYR A 39 1.96 -7.41 -11.01
N ASN A 40 2.26 -7.74 -12.26
CA ASN A 40 3.11 -6.92 -13.11
C ASN A 40 2.21 -5.97 -13.93
N PRO A 41 2.29 -4.65 -13.73
CA PRO A 41 1.42 -3.69 -14.43
C PRO A 41 1.62 -3.68 -15.95
N ASP A 42 2.77 -4.10 -16.44
CA ASP A 42 3.08 -4.11 -17.87
C ASP A 42 2.38 -5.26 -18.63
N ASP A 43 1.78 -6.21 -17.91
CA ASP A 43 1.11 -7.36 -18.53
C ASP A 43 -0.36 -7.05 -18.90
N TYR A 44 -0.89 -5.89 -18.48
CA TYR A 44 -2.32 -5.61 -18.59
C TYR A 44 -2.62 -4.17 -18.99
N GLU A 45 -3.60 -4.01 -19.90
CA GLU A 45 -4.23 -2.73 -20.16
C GLU A 45 -5.54 -2.63 -19.36
N VAL A 46 -5.61 -1.72 -18.41
CA VAL A 46 -6.77 -1.60 -17.51
C VAL A 46 -8.08 -1.38 -18.23
N THR A 47 -8.04 -0.70 -19.38
CA THR A 47 -9.22 -0.44 -20.22
C THR A 47 -9.82 -1.68 -20.87
N ASP A 48 -9.12 -2.81 -20.86
CA ASP A 48 -9.66 -4.09 -21.32
C ASP A 48 -10.65 -4.70 -20.32
N TYR A 49 -10.67 -4.20 -19.08
CA TYR A 49 -11.42 -4.79 -17.98
C TYR A 49 -12.53 -3.91 -17.43
N TYR A 50 -12.68 -2.67 -17.88
CA TYR A 50 -13.77 -1.80 -17.47
C TYR A 50 -14.05 -0.71 -18.50
N ASN A 51 -15.26 -0.11 -18.45
CA ASN A 51 -15.60 1.01 -19.29
C ASN A 51 -15.03 2.32 -18.72
N ALA A 52 -13.92 2.80 -19.31
CA ALA A 52 -13.24 4.01 -18.87
C ALA A 52 -14.06 5.30 -19.09
N ASP A 53 -15.06 5.28 -19.98
CA ASP A 53 -15.85 6.47 -20.32
C ASP A 53 -16.81 6.88 -19.19
N ASN A 54 -17.19 5.96 -18.33
CA ASN A 54 -18.13 6.21 -17.26
C ASN A 54 -17.59 5.94 -15.85
N VAL A 55 -16.32 5.52 -15.69
CA VAL A 55 -15.68 5.25 -14.41
C VAL A 55 -14.49 6.14 -14.18
N TYR A 56 -14.42 6.78 -13.03
CA TYR A 56 -13.25 7.50 -12.53
C TYR A 56 -12.71 6.81 -11.29
N CYS A 57 -11.57 6.15 -11.42
CA CYS A 57 -10.83 5.55 -10.32
C CYS A 57 -9.76 6.52 -9.81
N CYS A 58 -9.61 6.63 -8.51
CA CYS A 58 -8.55 7.42 -7.89
C CYS A 58 -7.98 6.72 -6.66
N THR A 59 -6.71 6.91 -6.43
CA THR A 59 -5.98 6.42 -5.27
C THR A 59 -5.42 7.57 -4.45
N TYR A 60 -5.11 7.32 -3.20
CA TYR A 60 -4.42 8.27 -2.36
C TYR A 60 -2.89 8.14 -2.57
N GLN A 61 -2.18 9.20 -2.22
CA GLN A 61 -0.71 9.20 -2.20
C GLN A 61 -0.24 8.74 -0.80
N GLU A 62 -0.42 7.47 -0.49
CA GLU A 62 -0.11 6.90 0.82
C GLU A 62 1.38 7.00 1.14
N GLU A 63 2.24 7.03 0.13
CA GLU A 63 3.68 7.22 0.29
C GLU A 63 4.03 8.54 0.97
N ILE A 64 3.24 9.60 0.77
CA ILE A 64 3.45 10.88 1.45
C ILE A 64 3.19 10.75 2.95
N SER A 65 2.09 10.10 3.32
CA SER A 65 1.76 9.87 4.73
C SER A 65 2.79 8.97 5.40
N GLY A 66 3.22 7.91 4.70
CA GLY A 66 4.30 7.04 5.15
C GLY A 66 5.61 7.81 5.38
N TYR A 67 6.03 8.60 4.39
CA TYR A 67 7.23 9.44 4.46
C TYR A 67 7.19 10.38 5.67
N MET A 68 6.08 11.11 5.84
CA MET A 68 5.93 12.02 6.97
C MET A 68 6.04 11.31 8.31
N ALA A 69 5.46 10.12 8.44
CA ALA A 69 5.53 9.34 9.68
C ALA A 69 6.95 8.86 9.97
N GLY A 70 7.67 8.30 8.99
CA GLY A 70 9.04 7.84 9.14
C GLY A 70 10.01 9.00 9.45
N TYR A 71 9.88 10.09 8.71
CA TYR A 71 10.68 11.29 8.93
C TYR A 71 10.46 11.86 10.36
N ALA A 72 9.19 11.99 10.77
CA ALA A 72 8.86 12.49 12.09
C ALA A 72 9.38 11.58 13.22
N ALA A 73 9.30 10.25 13.06
CA ALA A 73 9.80 9.32 14.05
C ALA A 73 11.29 9.53 14.35
N VAL A 74 12.13 9.63 13.32
CA VAL A 74 13.57 9.88 13.49
C VAL A 74 13.82 11.27 14.08
N LYS A 75 13.10 12.31 13.63
CA LYS A 75 13.23 13.67 14.18
C LYS A 75 12.83 13.76 15.65
N LEU A 76 11.93 12.89 16.11
CA LEU A 76 11.56 12.76 17.52
C LEU A 76 12.60 11.97 18.36
N GLY A 77 13.63 11.41 17.71
CA GLY A 77 14.75 10.75 18.37
C GLY A 77 14.63 9.23 18.43
N TYR A 78 13.62 8.63 17.80
CA TYR A 78 13.52 7.17 17.72
C TYR A 78 14.58 6.63 16.76
N LYS A 79 15.25 5.55 17.17
CA LYS A 79 16.33 4.91 16.42
C LYS A 79 16.04 3.46 16.05
N HIS A 80 15.18 2.78 16.80
CA HIS A 80 14.69 1.44 16.49
C HIS A 80 13.25 1.57 15.99
N LEU A 81 13.06 1.28 14.74
CA LEU A 81 11.79 1.53 14.04
C LEU A 81 11.31 0.26 13.35
N GLY A 82 10.00 0.09 13.29
CA GLY A 82 9.37 -1.00 12.56
C GLY A 82 8.23 -0.51 11.70
N PHE A 83 8.11 -1.08 10.50
CA PHE A 83 6.91 -0.98 9.69
C PHE A 83 6.22 -2.35 9.66
N LEU A 84 5.04 -2.42 10.25
CA LEU A 84 4.19 -3.60 10.20
C LEU A 84 3.00 -3.32 9.28
N GLY A 85 3.05 -3.87 8.07
CA GLY A 85 1.95 -3.85 7.12
C GLY A 85 1.04 -5.05 7.28
N GLY A 86 -0.20 -4.94 6.79
CA GLY A 86 -1.10 -6.07 6.65
C GLY A 86 -0.71 -6.95 5.46
N MET A 87 -1.60 -7.10 4.48
CA MET A 87 -1.24 -7.72 3.20
C MET A 87 -0.36 -6.80 2.36
N SER A 88 0.51 -7.37 1.55
CA SER A 88 1.38 -6.63 0.62
C SER A 88 0.61 -6.16 -0.62
N VAL A 89 -0.50 -5.44 -0.41
CA VAL A 89 -1.28 -4.80 -1.48
C VAL A 89 -0.70 -3.43 -1.82
N PRO A 90 -1.02 -2.85 -3.00
CA PRO A 90 -0.40 -1.61 -3.46
C PRO A 90 -0.43 -0.44 -2.46
N ALA A 91 -1.53 -0.20 -1.77
CA ALA A 91 -1.64 0.86 -0.77
C ALA A 91 -0.68 0.64 0.41
N VAL A 92 -0.63 -0.57 0.98
CA VAL A 92 0.28 -0.93 2.08
C VAL A 92 1.74 -0.78 1.67
N THR A 93 2.07 -1.21 0.44
CA THR A 93 3.42 -1.06 -0.11
C THR A 93 3.81 0.40 -0.28
N ARG A 94 2.90 1.27 -0.76
CA ARG A 94 3.15 2.72 -0.85
C ARG A 94 3.39 3.36 0.52
N PHE A 95 2.56 3.05 1.52
CA PHE A 95 2.79 3.51 2.89
C PHE A 95 4.16 3.09 3.41
N GLY A 96 4.50 1.80 3.29
CA GLY A 96 5.77 1.26 3.77
C GLY A 96 6.97 1.84 3.04
N TYR A 97 6.88 1.96 1.70
CA TYR A 97 7.93 2.58 0.89
C TYR A 97 8.19 4.04 1.30
N GLY A 98 7.13 4.82 1.46
CA GLY A 98 7.25 6.19 1.95
C GLY A 98 7.88 6.24 3.34
N TYR A 99 7.45 5.37 4.26
CA TYR A 99 7.98 5.30 5.62
C TYR A 99 9.49 5.06 5.63
N VAL A 100 9.97 4.06 4.89
CA VAL A 100 11.41 3.75 4.77
C VAL A 100 12.19 4.97 4.26
N GLN A 101 11.69 5.64 3.22
CA GLN A 101 12.35 6.81 2.66
C GLN A 101 12.37 8.00 3.64
N GLY A 102 11.29 8.22 4.37
CA GLY A 102 11.24 9.27 5.39
C GLY A 102 12.23 9.03 6.53
N VAL A 103 12.37 7.78 6.99
CA VAL A 103 13.38 7.38 7.97
C VAL A 103 14.79 7.64 7.45
N ASP A 104 15.10 7.17 6.25
CA ASP A 104 16.42 7.32 5.62
C ASP A 104 16.82 8.79 5.44
N GLU A 105 15.91 9.62 4.95
CA GLU A 105 16.17 11.05 4.74
C GLU A 105 16.43 11.77 6.06
N ALA A 106 15.60 11.56 7.07
CA ALA A 106 15.79 12.19 8.37
C ALA A 106 17.09 11.73 9.06
N ALA A 107 17.45 10.45 8.92
CA ALA A 107 18.69 9.90 9.45
C ALA A 107 19.92 10.50 8.77
N LYS A 108 19.87 10.70 7.45
CA LYS A 108 20.92 11.39 6.68
C LYS A 108 21.08 12.84 7.10
N GLU A 109 19.98 13.59 7.20
CA GLU A 109 20.02 14.99 7.63
C GLU A 109 20.63 15.16 9.04
N LEU A 110 20.39 14.23 9.94
CA LEU A 110 20.94 14.26 11.31
C LEU A 110 22.34 13.64 11.41
N GLY A 111 22.84 13.00 10.35
CA GLY A 111 24.14 12.32 10.36
C GLY A 111 24.18 11.07 11.24
N ILE A 112 23.05 10.40 11.43
CA ILE A 112 22.89 9.24 12.33
C ILE A 112 22.45 7.96 11.58
N THR A 113 22.69 7.85 10.29
CA THR A 113 22.26 6.71 9.48
C THR A 113 22.75 5.36 10.03
N SER A 114 23.94 5.32 10.63
CA SER A 114 24.48 4.11 11.26
C SER A 114 23.82 3.73 12.58
N ASP A 115 23.06 4.64 13.19
CA ASP A 115 22.43 4.48 14.48
C ASP A 115 20.93 4.12 14.39
N VAL A 116 20.37 4.22 13.19
CA VAL A 116 18.95 3.96 12.94
C VAL A 116 18.79 2.57 12.36
N GLU A 117 17.99 1.77 13.03
CA GLU A 117 17.60 0.43 12.58
C GLU A 117 16.13 0.44 12.19
N LEU A 118 15.82 -0.19 11.06
CA LEU A 118 14.47 -0.27 10.54
C LEU A 118 14.15 -1.70 10.09
N GLU A 119 13.10 -2.25 10.68
CA GLU A 119 12.55 -3.54 10.25
C GLU A 119 11.25 -3.34 9.45
N TYR A 120 11.04 -4.17 8.43
CA TYR A 120 9.88 -4.11 7.55
C TYR A 120 9.23 -5.48 7.42
N VAL A 121 7.98 -5.59 7.82
CA VAL A 121 7.21 -6.86 7.78
C VAL A 121 5.81 -6.60 7.24
N CYS A 122 5.32 -7.53 6.42
CA CYS A 122 3.90 -7.63 6.07
C CYS A 122 3.35 -8.96 6.58
N GLY A 123 2.25 -8.90 7.34
CA GLY A 123 1.69 -10.07 8.02
C GLY A 123 0.85 -11.00 7.15
N GLY A 124 0.55 -10.61 5.89
CA GLY A 124 -0.24 -11.42 4.97
C GLY A 124 -1.77 -11.32 5.14
N GLN A 125 -2.26 -10.65 6.17
CA GLN A 125 -3.68 -10.39 6.45
C GLN A 125 -3.88 -9.06 7.16
N PHE A 126 -5.15 -8.62 7.31
CA PHE A 126 -5.52 -7.37 8.00
C PHE A 126 -6.12 -7.58 9.39
N TYR A 127 -5.73 -8.65 10.05
CA TYR A 127 -6.11 -8.93 11.45
C TYR A 127 -4.90 -9.47 12.23
N GLY A 128 -4.92 -9.32 13.55
CA GLY A 128 -3.87 -9.84 14.42
C GLY A 128 -3.95 -11.35 14.53
N ASP A 129 -2.82 -12.02 14.46
CA ASP A 129 -2.65 -13.44 14.69
C ASP A 129 -1.40 -13.73 15.52
N ALA A 130 -1.06 -15.02 15.68
CA ALA A 130 0.08 -15.43 16.46
C ALA A 130 1.42 -14.96 15.87
N ASP A 131 1.54 -14.94 14.54
CA ASP A 131 2.78 -14.55 13.87
C ASP A 131 3.02 -13.06 14.00
N ILE A 132 1.99 -12.22 13.78
CA ILE A 132 2.04 -10.78 14.02
C ILE A 132 2.38 -10.47 15.48
N THR A 133 1.76 -11.17 16.42
CA THR A 133 2.04 -11.01 17.86
C THR A 133 3.49 -11.34 18.17
N ALA A 134 4.03 -12.42 17.60
CA ALA A 134 5.43 -12.81 17.81
C ALA A 134 6.42 -11.76 17.26
N TYR A 135 6.12 -11.13 16.10
CA TYR A 135 6.93 -10.01 15.61
C TYR A 135 6.92 -8.83 16.57
N MET A 136 5.75 -8.45 17.07
CA MET A 136 5.62 -7.34 18.02
C MET A 136 6.32 -7.64 19.34
N ASP A 137 6.19 -8.86 19.88
CA ASP A 137 6.89 -9.29 21.08
C ASP A 137 8.42 -9.22 20.91
N THR A 138 8.93 -9.60 19.73
CA THR A 138 10.35 -9.50 19.41
C THR A 138 10.81 -8.04 19.36
N TRP A 139 10.04 -7.16 18.69
CA TRP A 139 10.42 -5.74 18.56
C TRP A 139 10.37 -4.96 19.86
N TYR A 140 9.41 -5.26 20.76
CA TYR A 140 9.26 -4.59 22.04
C TYR A 140 9.99 -5.30 23.19
N GLY A 141 10.44 -6.53 22.99
CA GLY A 141 11.15 -7.32 24.00
C GLY A 141 12.67 -7.19 23.96
N SER A 142 13.21 -6.49 22.96
CA SER A 142 14.66 -6.31 22.71
C SER A 142 15.21 -5.04 23.32
#